data_d9840c97ef1695e254fcf56054f32211
#
_entry.id   d9840c97ef1695e254fcf56054f32211
#
_cell.length_a   1.000
_cell.length_b   1.000
_cell.length_c   1.000
_cell.angle_alpha   90.00
_cell.angle_beta   90.00
_cell.angle_gamma   90.00
#
_symmetry.space_group_name_H-M   'P 1'
#
loop_
_entity.id
_entity.type
_entity.pdbx_description
1 polymer ?
#
loop_
_entity_poly.entity_id
_entity_poly.type
_entity_poly.pdbx_seq_one_letter_code
_entity_poly.pdbx_strand_id
1 'polypeptide(L)'
;MNPDDLIQQLAPLRTPDPIGFWPPAPVWWVIIGLLVIALSFLCFQWLKRYQRNTYRREALKWLSELQEANSDVQALSGALKATALNAYEATSVASLSDESWPNFLRSSCAKLSSDALDVLSRAHAPNPGSLSAVDWRDAILWVKHHEVPRA
;
A
#
# COMPACT_ATOMS: atom_id res chain seq x y z
N MET A 1 59.28 23.72 59.97
CA MET A 1 58.71 23.03 58.80
C MET A 1 58.22 24.11 57.86
N ASN A 2 58.93 24.26 56.73
CA ASN A 2 58.71 25.37 55.81
C ASN A 2 57.44 25.12 54.96
N PRO A 3 56.53 26.07 54.82
CA PRO A 3 55.30 25.88 54.06
C PRO A 3 55.55 25.55 52.56
N ASP A 4 56.73 25.91 52.05
CA ASP A 4 57.11 25.61 50.65
C ASP A 4 57.43 24.15 50.43
N ASP A 5 57.91 23.39 51.46
CA ASP A 5 58.16 21.95 51.40
C ASP A 5 56.84 21.13 51.32
N LEU A 6 55.78 21.67 51.90
CA LEU A 6 54.46 21.04 51.86
C LEU A 6 53.78 21.19 50.47
N ILE A 7 54.03 22.30 49.81
CA ILE A 7 53.51 22.57 48.46
C ILE A 7 54.20 21.67 47.43
N GLN A 8 55.51 21.37 47.61
CA GLN A 8 56.24 20.46 46.72
C GLN A 8 55.86 18.99 46.86
N GLN A 9 55.26 18.64 48.02
CA GLN A 9 54.76 17.25 48.23
C GLN A 9 53.35 17.01 47.71
N LEU A 10 52.63 18.10 47.26
CA LEU A 10 51.34 17.95 46.63
C LEU A 10 51.53 17.38 45.25
N ALA A 11 51.04 16.14 45.01
CA ALA A 11 51.00 15.57 43.71
C ALA A 11 50.23 16.48 42.72
N PRO A 12 50.76 16.69 41.52
CA PRO A 12 50.03 17.53 40.53
C PRO A 12 48.63 16.96 40.30
N LEU A 13 47.64 17.84 40.34
CA LEU A 13 46.25 17.50 39.99
C LEU A 13 46.26 16.86 38.59
N ARG A 14 46.03 15.57 38.54
CA ARG A 14 45.77 14.90 37.25
C ARG A 14 44.42 15.37 36.76
N THR A 15 44.46 16.22 35.74
CA THR A 15 43.24 16.50 34.96
C THR A 15 42.83 15.19 34.30
N PRO A 16 41.57 14.70 34.49
CA PRO A 16 41.10 13.51 33.80
C PRO A 16 41.21 13.75 32.29
N ASP A 17 41.63 12.72 31.57
CA ASP A 17 41.71 12.76 30.11
C ASP A 17 40.34 13.17 29.54
N PRO A 18 40.32 14.02 28.52
CA PRO A 18 39.03 14.41 27.89
C PRO A 18 38.33 13.14 27.40
N ILE A 19 37.10 12.93 27.82
CA ILE A 19 36.27 11.79 27.40
C ILE A 19 36.08 11.92 25.90
N GLY A 20 36.82 11.12 25.14
CA GLY A 20 36.67 11.08 23.67
C GLY A 20 35.23 10.61 23.32
N PHE A 21 34.58 11.35 22.44
CA PHE A 21 33.26 10.97 21.91
C PHE A 21 33.30 9.68 21.08
N TRP A 22 34.46 9.25 20.63
CA TRP A 22 34.69 8.07 19.79
C TRP A 22 35.68 7.10 20.43
N PRO A 23 35.40 5.76 20.48
CA PRO A 23 34.24 5.02 19.96
C PRO A 23 33.01 5.15 20.89
N PRO A 24 31.79 5.14 20.32
CA PRO A 24 30.58 5.19 21.13
C PRO A 24 30.45 3.92 21.99
N ALA A 25 29.91 4.06 23.21
CA ALA A 25 29.70 2.94 24.12
C ALA A 25 28.92 1.81 23.42
N PRO A 26 29.17 0.53 23.75
CA PRO A 26 28.52 -0.62 23.08
C PRO A 26 26.99 -0.55 23.02
N VAL A 27 26.37 0.10 23.99
CA VAL A 27 24.91 0.33 24.05
C VAL A 27 24.39 1.13 22.84
N TRP A 28 25.17 2.07 22.33
CA TRP A 28 24.78 2.86 21.16
C TRP A 28 24.64 2.02 19.89
N TRP A 29 25.45 0.99 19.74
CA TRP A 29 25.36 0.06 18.60
C TRP A 29 24.06 -0.73 18.63
N VAL A 30 23.56 -1.10 19.82
CA VAL A 30 22.27 -1.77 19.98
C VAL A 30 21.13 -0.82 19.60
N ILE A 31 21.19 0.44 20.07
CA ILE A 31 20.18 1.45 19.77
C ILE A 31 20.14 1.74 18.26
N ILE A 32 21.31 1.91 17.63
CA ILE A 32 21.41 2.13 16.18
C ILE A 32 20.86 0.92 15.42
N GLY A 33 21.20 -0.30 15.83
CA GLY A 33 20.69 -1.52 15.23
C GLY A 33 19.15 -1.61 15.28
N LEU A 34 18.55 -1.33 16.45
CA LEU A 34 17.09 -1.29 16.60
C LEU A 34 16.45 -0.20 15.75
N LEU A 35 17.07 0.98 15.68
CA LEU A 35 16.59 2.08 14.85
C LEU A 35 16.58 1.70 13.37
N VAL A 36 17.65 1.08 12.87
CA VAL A 36 17.76 0.63 11.49
C VAL A 36 16.70 -0.42 11.16
N ILE A 37 16.47 -1.38 12.06
CA ILE A 37 15.41 -2.39 11.90
C ILE A 37 14.03 -1.72 11.84
N ALA A 38 13.75 -0.79 12.76
CA ALA A 38 12.47 -0.07 12.80
C ALA A 38 12.24 0.76 11.52
N LEU A 39 13.26 1.51 11.06
CA LEU A 39 13.19 2.29 9.84
C LEU A 39 13.01 1.39 8.60
N SER A 40 13.70 0.27 8.52
CA SER A 40 13.56 -0.70 7.44
C SER A 40 12.14 -1.27 7.38
N PHE A 41 11.57 -1.61 8.53
CA PHE A 41 10.21 -2.09 8.63
C PHE A 41 9.18 -1.02 8.22
N LEU A 42 9.35 0.22 8.66
CA LEU A 42 8.50 1.35 8.27
C LEU A 42 8.60 1.63 6.76
N CYS A 43 9.81 1.61 6.20
CA CYS A 43 10.05 1.79 4.77
C CYS A 43 9.37 0.68 3.96
N PHE A 44 9.49 -0.58 4.38
CA PHE A 44 8.83 -1.71 3.74
C PHE A 44 7.30 -1.58 3.77
N GLN A 45 6.73 -1.22 4.91
CA GLN A 45 5.29 -0.95 5.05
C GLN A 45 4.83 0.20 4.14
N TRP A 46 5.63 1.27 4.07
CA TRP A 46 5.34 2.43 3.22
C TRP A 46 5.40 2.07 1.73
N LEU A 47 6.43 1.32 1.31
CA LEU A 47 6.56 0.83 -0.07
C LEU A 47 5.36 -0.07 -0.45
N LYS A 48 4.97 -0.97 0.43
CA LYS A 48 3.82 -1.86 0.22
C LYS A 48 2.52 -1.05 0.06
N ARG A 49 2.33 0.01 0.85
CA ARG A 49 1.19 0.94 0.70
C ARG A 49 1.27 1.74 -0.60
N TYR A 50 2.45 2.19 -0.97
CA TYR A 50 2.64 2.96 -2.20
C TYR A 50 2.33 2.12 -3.44
N GLN A 51 2.83 0.91 -3.53
CA GLN A 51 2.55 -0.03 -4.62
C GLN A 51 1.04 -0.34 -4.73
N ARG A 52 0.37 -0.56 -3.57
CA ARG A 52 -1.09 -0.78 -3.53
C ARG A 52 -1.90 0.42 -4.05
N ASN A 53 -1.39 1.62 -3.94
CA ASN A 53 -2.07 2.81 -4.44
C ASN A 53 -1.78 3.07 -5.92
N THR A 54 -0.66 2.59 -6.44
CA THR A 54 -0.26 2.83 -7.83
C THR A 54 -1.20 2.12 -8.80
N TYR A 55 -1.50 0.83 -8.60
CA TYR A 55 -2.42 0.12 -9.49
C TYR A 55 -3.84 0.71 -9.48
N ARG A 56 -4.30 1.23 -8.32
CA ARG A 56 -5.60 1.91 -8.24
C ARG A 56 -5.63 3.19 -9.06
N ARG A 57 -4.54 3.96 -9.05
CA ARG A 57 -4.44 5.19 -9.84
C ARG A 57 -4.41 4.88 -11.33
N GLU A 58 -3.67 3.85 -11.75
CA GLU A 58 -3.63 3.39 -13.12
C GLU A 58 -5.00 2.86 -13.57
N ALA A 59 -5.66 2.05 -12.75
CA ALA A 59 -7.01 1.57 -13.04
C ALA A 59 -8.03 2.70 -13.17
N LEU A 60 -7.97 3.73 -12.31
CA LEU A 60 -8.85 4.89 -12.42
C LEU A 60 -8.60 5.70 -13.69
N LYS A 61 -7.34 5.86 -14.08
CA LYS A 61 -6.97 6.51 -15.34
C LYS A 61 -7.51 5.73 -16.53
N TRP A 62 -7.31 4.43 -16.53
CA TRP A 62 -7.84 3.56 -17.59
C TRP A 62 -9.36 3.59 -17.67
N LEU A 63 -10.06 3.56 -16.54
CA LEU A 63 -11.52 3.70 -16.51
C LEU A 63 -11.99 5.05 -17.06
N SER A 64 -11.28 6.16 -16.79
CA SER A 64 -11.64 7.46 -17.36
C SER A 64 -11.45 7.50 -18.87
N GLU A 65 -10.38 6.89 -19.39
CA GLU A 65 -10.12 6.77 -20.83
C GLU A 65 -11.21 5.94 -21.54
N LEU A 66 -11.62 4.81 -20.94
CA LEU A 66 -12.70 3.97 -21.46
C LEU A 66 -14.05 4.69 -21.42
N GLN A 67 -14.33 5.47 -20.40
CA GLN A 67 -15.56 6.25 -20.29
C GLN A 67 -15.61 7.36 -21.35
N GLU A 68 -14.52 8.07 -21.57
CA GLU A 68 -14.42 9.11 -22.62
C GLU A 68 -14.58 8.51 -24.04
N ALA A 69 -14.07 7.29 -24.23
CA ALA A 69 -14.22 6.55 -25.49
C ALA A 69 -15.61 5.92 -25.68
N ASN A 70 -16.53 6.06 -24.73
CA ASN A 70 -17.82 5.35 -24.72
C ASN A 70 -17.69 3.85 -24.99
N SER A 71 -16.71 3.23 -24.34
CA SER A 71 -16.40 1.81 -24.52
C SER A 71 -17.55 0.92 -24.06
N ASP A 72 -17.57 -0.30 -24.58
CA ASP A 72 -18.61 -1.29 -24.31
C ASP A 72 -18.50 -1.98 -22.94
N VAL A 73 -19.50 -2.78 -22.59
CA VAL A 73 -19.57 -3.54 -21.34
C VAL A 73 -18.40 -4.52 -21.21
N GLN A 74 -17.95 -5.09 -22.32
CA GLN A 74 -16.84 -6.04 -22.34
C GLN A 74 -15.52 -5.37 -21.97
N ALA A 75 -15.27 -4.16 -22.48
CA ALA A 75 -14.08 -3.38 -22.14
C ALA A 75 -14.07 -3.01 -20.64
N LEU A 76 -15.20 -2.57 -20.09
CA LEU A 76 -15.34 -2.30 -18.67
C LEU A 76 -15.10 -3.54 -17.82
N SER A 77 -15.71 -4.67 -18.18
CA SER A 77 -15.51 -5.95 -17.49
C SER A 77 -14.04 -6.37 -17.49
N GLY A 78 -13.37 -6.27 -18.64
CA GLY A 78 -11.95 -6.55 -18.81
C GLY A 78 -11.06 -5.67 -17.93
N ALA A 79 -11.33 -4.37 -17.87
CA ALA A 79 -10.58 -3.42 -17.04
C ALA A 79 -10.73 -3.72 -15.55
N LEU A 80 -11.94 -4.02 -15.08
CA LEU A 80 -12.19 -4.41 -13.70
C LEU A 80 -11.55 -5.77 -13.38
N LYS A 81 -11.60 -6.73 -14.30
CA LYS A 81 -10.96 -8.05 -14.13
C LYS A 81 -9.45 -7.95 -14.06
N ALA A 82 -8.81 -7.14 -14.90
CA ALA A 82 -7.38 -6.85 -14.85
C ALA A 82 -6.99 -6.16 -13.53
N THR A 83 -7.82 -5.24 -13.05
CA THR A 83 -7.61 -4.58 -11.75
C THR A 83 -7.73 -5.56 -10.60
N ALA A 84 -8.70 -6.47 -10.64
CA ALA A 84 -8.89 -7.51 -9.63
C ALA A 84 -7.72 -8.48 -9.59
N LEU A 85 -7.15 -8.88 -10.72
CA LEU A 85 -5.98 -9.76 -10.80
C LEU A 85 -4.72 -9.17 -10.14
N ASN A 86 -4.62 -7.84 -10.05
CA ASN A 86 -3.55 -7.17 -9.31
C ASN A 86 -3.81 -7.10 -7.80
N ALA A 87 -5.04 -7.28 -7.37
CA ALA A 87 -5.47 -7.11 -5.97
C ALA A 87 -5.73 -8.43 -5.24
N TYR A 88 -6.18 -9.45 -5.97
CA TYR A 88 -6.59 -10.76 -5.45
C TYR A 88 -5.76 -11.88 -6.06
N GLU A 89 -5.87 -13.06 -5.50
CA GLU A 89 -5.24 -14.25 -6.05
C GLU A 89 -5.80 -14.57 -7.45
N ALA A 90 -4.88 -14.80 -8.41
CA ALA A 90 -5.24 -14.98 -9.81
C ALA A 90 -6.21 -16.16 -10.02
N THR A 91 -6.04 -17.26 -9.28
CA THR A 91 -6.90 -18.44 -9.33
C THR A 91 -8.35 -18.13 -8.94
N SER A 92 -8.53 -17.29 -7.91
CA SER A 92 -9.86 -16.89 -7.43
C SER A 92 -10.61 -16.02 -8.43
N VAL A 93 -9.89 -15.10 -9.11
CA VAL A 93 -10.51 -14.19 -10.09
C VAL A 93 -10.70 -14.85 -11.46
N ALA A 94 -9.73 -15.67 -11.90
CA ALA A 94 -9.79 -16.32 -13.21
C ALA A 94 -10.90 -17.36 -13.31
N SER A 95 -11.30 -18.00 -12.21
CA SER A 95 -12.37 -18.98 -12.16
C SER A 95 -13.79 -18.41 -12.20
N LEU A 96 -13.93 -17.06 -12.07
CA LEU A 96 -15.24 -16.42 -12.03
C LEU A 96 -15.88 -16.37 -13.41
N SER A 97 -17.10 -16.92 -13.51
CA SER A 97 -17.97 -16.79 -14.69
C SER A 97 -18.62 -15.40 -14.73
N ASP A 98 -19.19 -15.05 -15.88
CA ASP A 98 -19.89 -13.76 -16.06
C ASP A 98 -21.03 -13.54 -15.05
N GLU A 99 -21.73 -14.60 -14.64
CA GLU A 99 -22.81 -14.51 -13.65
C GLU A 99 -22.27 -14.29 -12.22
N SER A 100 -21.13 -14.88 -11.89
CA SER A 100 -20.52 -14.77 -10.57
C SER A 100 -19.68 -13.50 -10.39
N TRP A 101 -19.27 -12.89 -11.49
CA TRP A 101 -18.41 -11.72 -11.50
C TRP A 101 -19.01 -10.48 -10.79
N PRO A 102 -20.25 -10.04 -11.09
CA PRO A 102 -20.87 -8.93 -10.36
C PRO A 102 -21.01 -9.21 -8.86
N ASN A 103 -21.34 -10.45 -8.50
CA ASN A 103 -21.46 -10.87 -7.11
C ASN A 103 -20.13 -10.74 -6.35
N PHE A 104 -19.03 -11.13 -6.99
CA PHE A 104 -17.69 -10.96 -6.44
C PHE A 104 -17.36 -9.48 -6.23
N LEU A 105 -17.64 -8.61 -7.20
CA LEU A 105 -17.41 -7.16 -7.09
C LEU A 105 -18.19 -6.56 -5.92
N ARG A 106 -19.46 -6.94 -5.76
CA ARG A 106 -20.30 -6.49 -4.65
C ARG A 106 -19.81 -6.99 -3.29
N SER A 107 -19.46 -8.26 -3.19
CA SER A 107 -18.95 -8.84 -1.93
C SER A 107 -17.61 -8.26 -1.49
N SER A 108 -16.79 -7.80 -2.45
CA SER A 108 -15.48 -7.20 -2.18
C SER A 108 -15.52 -5.70 -1.87
N CYS A 109 -16.69 -5.05 -1.97
CA CYS A 109 -16.86 -3.63 -1.70
C CYS A 109 -18.19 -3.33 -1.03
N ALA A 110 -18.20 -3.14 0.28
CA ALA A 110 -19.39 -2.85 1.08
C ALA A 110 -20.15 -1.56 0.69
N LYS A 111 -19.56 -0.71 -0.14
CA LYS A 111 -20.16 0.56 -0.60
C LYS A 111 -20.99 0.43 -1.88
N LEU A 112 -20.95 -0.72 -2.54
CA LEU A 112 -21.75 -0.98 -3.72
C LEU A 112 -23.17 -1.38 -3.33
N SER A 113 -24.14 -0.98 -4.16
CA SER A 113 -25.53 -1.43 -4.01
C SER A 113 -25.68 -2.90 -4.45
N SER A 114 -26.81 -3.51 -4.06
CA SER A 114 -27.13 -4.90 -4.44
C SER A 114 -27.20 -5.13 -5.96
N ASP A 115 -27.53 -4.12 -6.71
CA ASP A 115 -27.76 -4.19 -8.16
C ASP A 115 -26.60 -3.57 -8.96
N ALA A 116 -25.54 -3.10 -8.24
CA ALA A 116 -24.40 -2.47 -8.90
C ALA A 116 -23.71 -3.44 -9.85
N LEU A 117 -23.39 -2.94 -11.03
CA LEU A 117 -22.62 -3.65 -12.06
C LEU A 117 -23.29 -4.94 -12.59
N ASP A 118 -24.59 -5.11 -12.45
CA ASP A 118 -25.31 -6.28 -12.99
C ASP A 118 -25.16 -6.40 -14.51
N VAL A 119 -24.97 -5.30 -15.20
CA VAL A 119 -24.71 -5.28 -16.66
C VAL A 119 -23.52 -6.14 -17.05
N LEU A 120 -22.54 -6.32 -16.14
CA LEU A 120 -21.34 -7.13 -16.40
C LEU A 120 -21.63 -8.64 -16.51
N SER A 121 -22.77 -9.11 -15.99
CA SER A 121 -23.19 -10.51 -16.18
C SER A 121 -23.48 -10.85 -17.65
N ARG A 122 -23.66 -9.85 -18.49
CA ARG A 122 -23.91 -9.99 -19.93
C ARG A 122 -22.75 -9.51 -20.78
N ALA A 123 -21.57 -9.30 -20.19
CA ALA A 123 -20.42 -8.73 -20.93
C ALA A 123 -20.03 -9.51 -22.19
N HIS A 124 -20.25 -10.84 -22.20
CA HIS A 124 -19.95 -11.71 -23.32
C HIS A 124 -21.21 -12.17 -24.10
N ALA A 125 -22.38 -11.61 -23.77
CA ALA A 125 -23.61 -11.88 -24.52
C ALA A 125 -23.57 -11.23 -25.93
N PRO A 126 -24.33 -11.77 -26.91
CA PRO A 126 -24.41 -11.17 -28.25
C PRO A 126 -24.91 -9.72 -28.27
N ASN A 127 -25.67 -9.32 -27.24
CA ASN A 127 -26.16 -7.97 -27.03
C ASN A 127 -26.00 -7.57 -25.54
N PRO A 128 -24.79 -7.10 -25.15
CA PRO A 128 -24.49 -6.84 -23.74
C PRO A 128 -25.22 -5.64 -23.15
N GLY A 129 -25.89 -4.83 -23.99
CA GLY A 129 -26.50 -3.57 -23.57
C GLY A 129 -25.54 -2.38 -23.58
N SER A 130 -26.01 -1.24 -23.10
CA SER A 130 -25.19 -0.02 -22.98
C SER A 130 -24.87 0.25 -21.54
N LEU A 131 -23.69 0.81 -21.29
CA LEU A 131 -23.26 1.27 -19.98
C LEU A 131 -23.98 2.57 -19.62
N SER A 132 -24.48 2.64 -18.41
CA SER A 132 -25.06 3.86 -17.83
C SER A 132 -24.02 4.66 -17.07
N ALA A 133 -24.31 5.94 -16.80
CA ALA A 133 -23.47 6.77 -15.92
C ALA A 133 -23.34 6.19 -14.50
N VAL A 134 -24.33 5.39 -14.07
CA VAL A 134 -24.32 4.70 -12.77
C VAL A 134 -23.29 3.58 -12.77
N ASP A 135 -23.23 2.78 -13.84
CA ASP A 135 -22.26 1.67 -13.94
C ASP A 135 -20.80 2.18 -13.89
N TRP A 136 -20.51 3.29 -14.57
CA TRP A 136 -19.19 3.93 -14.52
C TRP A 136 -18.87 4.44 -13.12
N ARG A 137 -19.82 5.09 -12.46
CA ARG A 137 -19.66 5.56 -11.08
C ARG A 137 -19.38 4.39 -10.14
N ASP A 138 -20.11 3.31 -10.26
CA ASP A 138 -20.00 2.14 -9.39
C ASP A 138 -18.69 1.37 -9.65
N ALA A 139 -18.22 1.31 -10.91
CA ALA A 139 -16.90 0.79 -11.25
C ALA A 139 -15.78 1.61 -10.61
N ILE A 140 -15.85 2.94 -10.70
CA ILE A 140 -14.90 3.85 -10.06
C ILE A 140 -14.94 3.70 -8.53
N LEU A 141 -16.14 3.58 -7.96
CA LEU A 141 -16.34 3.38 -6.52
C LEU A 141 -15.67 2.07 -6.06
N TRP A 142 -15.84 1.00 -6.83
CA TRP A 142 -15.22 -0.27 -6.55
C TRP A 142 -13.70 -0.17 -6.56
N VAL A 143 -13.09 0.40 -7.59
CA VAL A 143 -11.62 0.56 -7.68
C VAL A 143 -11.06 1.34 -6.48
N LYS A 144 -11.78 2.36 -6.02
CA LYS A 144 -11.37 3.17 -4.86
C LYS A 144 -11.47 2.44 -3.52
N HIS A 145 -12.49 1.59 -3.34
CA HIS A 145 -12.88 1.12 -2.01
C HIS A 145 -12.91 -0.39 -1.82
N HIS A 146 -12.60 -1.19 -2.87
CA HIS A 146 -12.56 -2.65 -2.69
C HIS A 146 -11.58 -3.06 -1.60
N GLU A 147 -11.97 -4.05 -0.83
CA GLU A 147 -11.17 -4.61 0.25
C GLU A 147 -10.34 -5.78 -0.28
N VAL A 148 -9.02 -5.68 -0.14
CA VAL A 148 -8.11 -6.77 -0.48
C VAL A 148 -7.92 -7.62 0.77
N PRO A 149 -8.16 -8.95 0.71
CA PRO A 149 -7.87 -9.84 1.81
C PRO A 149 -6.43 -9.65 2.29
N ARG A 150 -6.25 -9.49 3.59
CA ARG A 150 -4.91 -9.46 4.18
C ARG A 150 -4.38 -10.90 4.17
N ALA A 151 -3.37 -11.16 3.36
CA ALA A 151 -2.57 -12.37 3.47
C ALA A 151 -1.75 -12.34 4.77
#